data_cc3e8b8fca8257f96d557cd379c07905
#
_entry.id   cc3e8b8fca8257f96d557cd379c07905
#
_cell.length_a   1.000
_cell.length_b   1.000
_cell.length_c   1.000
_cell.angle_alpha   90.00
_cell.angle_beta   90.00
_cell.angle_gamma   90.00
#
_symmetry.space_group_name_H-M   'P 1'
#
loop_
_entity.id
_entity.type
_entity.pdbx_description
1 polymer ?
#
loop_
_entity_poly.entity_id
_entity_poly.type
_entity_poly.pdbx_seq_one_letter_code
_entity_poly.pdbx_strand_id
1 'polypeptide(L)' 'MDEINRINALRAELEKLSYEYYVQDKPSRSDQEYDRLMQELIALEEKHPEMADPNSPSQRA' A
#
# COMPACT_ATOMS: atom_id res chain seq x y z
N MET A 1 -6.04 4.42 18.23
CA MET A 1 -6.01 4.35 16.79
C MET A 1 -5.59 2.96 16.34
N ASP A 2 -6.25 2.45 15.35
CA ASP A 2 -6.12 1.05 15.00
C ASP A 2 -5.13 0.90 13.85
N GLU A 3 -4.00 0.26 14.12
CA GLU A 3 -3.00 0.03 13.08
C GLU A 3 -3.51 -0.91 12.00
N ILE A 4 -4.41 -1.81 12.36
CA ILE A 4 -5.01 -2.71 11.38
C ILE A 4 -5.87 -1.93 10.39
N ASN A 5 -6.62 -0.95 10.87
CA ASN A 5 -7.37 -0.07 9.98
C ASN A 5 -6.42 0.71 9.07
N ARG A 6 -5.29 1.13 9.59
CA ARG A 6 -4.29 1.84 8.79
C ARG A 6 -3.73 0.93 7.70
N ILE A 7 -3.44 -0.32 8.04
CA ILE A 7 -2.96 -1.30 7.05
C ILE A 7 -3.96 -1.44 5.92
N ASN A 8 -5.23 -1.60 6.26
CA ASN A 8 -6.28 -1.77 5.24
C ASN A 8 -6.41 -0.51 4.38
N ALA A 9 -6.33 0.66 4.98
CA ALA A 9 -6.39 1.92 4.25
C ALA A 9 -5.22 2.05 3.27
N LEU A 10 -4.01 1.69 3.72
CA LEU A 10 -2.84 1.75 2.87
C LEU A 10 -2.93 0.78 1.70
N ARG A 11 -3.43 -0.43 1.96
CA ARG A 11 -3.63 -1.41 0.90
C ARG A 11 -4.57 -0.90 -0.17
N ALA A 12 -5.70 -0.33 0.25
CA ALA A 12 -6.67 0.21 -0.69
C ALA A 12 -6.09 1.37 -1.50
N GLU A 13 -5.36 2.24 -0.83
CA GLU A 13 -4.75 3.39 -1.50
C GLU A 13 -3.71 2.95 -2.53
N LEU A 14 -2.86 2.01 -2.14
CA LEU A 14 -1.80 1.54 -3.04
C LEU A 14 -2.38 0.78 -4.23
N GLU A 15 -3.43 0.00 -4.02
CA GLU A 15 -4.08 -0.68 -5.13
C GLU A 15 -4.71 0.31 -6.09
N LYS A 16 -5.34 1.34 -5.58
CA LYS A 16 -5.91 2.39 -6.41
C LYS A 16 -4.84 3.08 -7.24
N LEU A 17 -3.71 3.41 -6.61
CA LEU A 17 -2.62 4.07 -7.31
C LEU A 17 -2.01 3.17 -8.38
N SER A 18 -1.86 1.88 -8.08
CA SER A 18 -1.39 0.92 -9.08
C SER A 18 -2.33 0.85 -10.27
N TYR A 19 -3.61 0.82 -10.01
CA TYR A 19 -4.61 0.78 -11.05
C TYR A 19 -4.53 2.03 -11.93
N GLU A 20 -4.43 3.19 -11.32
CA GLU A 20 -4.33 4.44 -12.05
C GLU A 20 -3.08 4.49 -12.92
N TYR A 21 -1.98 3.98 -12.38
CA TYR A 21 -0.73 3.93 -13.12
C TYR A 21 -0.85 3.04 -14.36
N TYR A 22 -1.49 1.88 -14.19
CA TYR A 22 -1.66 0.91 -15.27
C TYR A 22 -2.61 1.39 -16.36
N VAL A 23 -3.74 1.93 -15.94
CA VAL A 23 -4.84 2.21 -16.86
C VAL A 23 -4.76 3.62 -17.43
N GLN A 24 -4.43 4.59 -16.58
CA GLN A 24 -4.45 5.98 -16.97
C GLN A 24 -3.07 6.56 -17.23
N ASP A 25 -2.04 5.83 -16.83
CA ASP A 25 -0.66 6.29 -16.97
C ASP A 25 -0.43 7.62 -16.26
N LYS A 26 -1.30 7.98 -15.33
CA LYS A 26 -1.23 9.22 -14.58
C LYS A 26 -1.71 8.96 -13.16
N PRO A 27 -0.80 8.54 -12.25
CA PRO A 27 -1.21 8.35 -10.86
C PRO A 27 -1.60 9.69 -10.23
N SER A 28 -2.56 9.65 -9.32
CA SER A 28 -2.98 10.85 -8.64
C SER A 28 -1.95 11.33 -7.61
N ARG A 29 -0.93 10.54 -7.33
CA ARG A 29 0.13 10.90 -6.40
C ARG A 29 1.48 10.69 -7.06
N SER A 30 2.49 11.40 -6.54
CA SER A 30 3.83 11.27 -7.08
C SER A 30 4.46 9.94 -6.70
N ASP A 31 5.53 9.55 -7.42
CA ASP A 31 6.26 8.34 -7.10
C ASP A 31 6.79 8.35 -5.68
N GLN A 32 7.20 9.52 -5.19
CA GLN A 32 7.70 9.63 -3.84
C GLN A 32 6.62 9.31 -2.82
N GLU A 33 5.41 9.77 -3.06
CA GLU A 33 4.31 9.47 -2.17
C GLU A 33 3.94 8.00 -2.21
N TYR A 34 3.93 7.42 -3.39
CA TYR A 34 3.67 5.99 -3.54
C TYR A 34 4.69 5.19 -2.74
N ASP A 35 5.96 5.54 -2.88
CA ASP A 35 7.04 4.86 -2.17
C ASP A 35 6.86 4.99 -0.66
N ARG A 36 6.52 6.18 -0.20
CA ARG A 36 6.33 6.42 1.23
C ARG A 36 5.19 5.58 1.79
N LEU A 37 4.08 5.53 1.06
CA LEU A 37 2.94 4.73 1.49
C LEU A 37 3.31 3.24 1.54
N MET A 38 4.06 2.79 0.55
CA MET A 38 4.51 1.41 0.52
C MET A 38 5.41 1.09 1.71
N GLN A 39 6.33 1.99 2.04
CA GLN A 39 7.22 1.80 3.18
C GLN A 39 6.45 1.74 4.48
N GLU A 40 5.45 2.59 4.63
CA GLU A 40 4.62 2.57 5.82
C GLU A 40 3.88 1.25 5.93
N LEU A 41 3.33 0.77 4.82
CA LEU A 41 2.61 -0.51 4.82
C LEU A 41 3.54 -1.66 5.21
N ILE A 42 4.74 -1.69 4.64
CA ILE A 42 5.71 -2.73 4.95
C ILE A 42 6.02 -2.71 6.44
N ALA A 43 6.28 -1.54 6.99
CA ALA A 43 6.62 -1.41 8.41
C ALA A 43 5.47 -1.91 9.30
N LEU A 44 4.25 -1.57 8.95
CA LEU A 44 3.09 -2.02 9.73
C LEU A 44 2.88 -3.52 9.61
N GLU A 45 3.08 -4.08 8.43
CA GLU A 45 2.93 -5.52 8.25
C GLU A 45 4.01 -6.29 9.01
N GLU A 46 5.20 -5.74 9.12
CA GLU A 46 6.24 -6.36 9.93
C GLU A 46 5.87 -6.35 11.41
N LYS A 47 5.21 -5.30 11.85
CA LYS A 47 4.73 -5.18 13.21
C LYS A 47 3.58 -6.12 13.49
N HIS A 48 2.79 -6.42 12.48
CA HIS A 48 1.61 -7.27 12.58
C HIS A 48 1.70 -8.40 11.57
N PRO A 49 2.59 -9.39 11.80
CA PRO A 49 2.78 -10.45 10.81
C PRO A 49 1.53 -11.25 10.53
N GLU A 50 0.59 -11.26 11.46
CA GLU A 50 -0.70 -11.94 11.24
C GLU A 50 -1.52 -11.26 10.16
N MET A 51 -1.22 -10.00 9.84
CA MET A 51 -1.91 -9.26 8.79
C MET A 51 -1.21 -9.35 7.44
N ALA A 52 -0.03 -9.96 7.39
CA ALA A 52 0.69 -10.10 6.13
C ALA A 52 -0.11 -10.97 5.18
N ASP A 53 -0.30 -10.49 3.95
CA ASP A 53 -1.14 -11.15 2.96
C ASP A 53 -0.34 -11.22 1.66
N PRO A 54 -0.20 -12.41 1.05
CA PRO A 54 0.54 -12.52 -0.21
C PRO A 54 -0.09 -11.70 -1.33
N ASN A 55 -1.36 -11.32 -1.20
CA ASN A 55 -2.02 -10.46 -2.18
C ASN A 55 -1.86 -8.98 -1.87
N SER A 56 -1.19 -8.63 -0.78
CA SER A 56 -0.97 -7.24 -0.41
C SER A 56 -0.04 -6.56 -1.41
N PRO A 57 -0.25 -5.27 -1.71
CA PRO A 57 0.66 -4.54 -2.60
C PRO A 57 2.12 -4.61 -2.17
N SER A 58 2.39 -4.66 -0.86
CA SER A 58 3.77 -4.74 -0.38
C SER A 58 4.41 -6.09 -0.71
N GLN A 59 3.63 -7.13 -0.92
CA GLN A 59 4.13 -8.46 -1.22
C GLN A 59 4.21 -8.73 -2.72
N ARG A 60 3.48 -7.96 -3.50
CA ARG A 60 3.47 -8.15 -4.95
C ARG A 60 4.64 -7.49 -5.66
N ALA A 61 5.28 -6.61 -4.97
CA ALA A 61 6.39 -5.85 -5.58
C ALA A 61 7.57 -6.73 -5.94
#